data_ae68f4dd6aae2d6425597289986e8c45
#
_entry.id   ae68f4dd6aae2d6425597289986e8c45
#
_cell.length_a   1.000
_cell.length_b   1.000
_cell.length_c   1.000
_cell.angle_alpha   90.00
_cell.angle_beta   90.00
_cell.angle_gamma   90.00
#
_symmetry.space_group_name_H-M   'P 1'
#
loop_
_entity.id
_entity.type
_entity.pdbx_description
1 polymer ?
#
loop_
_entity_poly.entity_id
_entity_poly.type
_entity_poly.pdbx_seq_one_letter_code
_entity_poly.pdbx_strand_id
1 'polypeptide(L)'
;DRANVALDKNNKFVDDLVAVRHASEFELMSPDRVDLMDVSPQQVVSIAASLIPFLEHDDANRALMGSNMQRQAVPVLRAEKPLVGTGLESVVARDSGVCIVAKNSGVVESVDASRIVVRVTDKKSKSASDVYNLVKYTRSNQNTCINQRPIVQIGDTVKAGDVLADGPSVDNGELALGQNIRIAFMPWNGYNFEDSILISEKVAREDRFTSIHIQEIVCVARDTKLGSEEITADIPNVGEGSLNKLDECGIVYVGAEVVPGAVSYTHLRAHETQSD
;
A
#
# COMPACT_ATOMS: atom_id res chain seq x y z
N ASP A 1 37.47 14.31 6.00
CA ASP A 1 36.86 14.56 7.30
C ASP A 1 35.34 14.65 7.12
N ARG A 2 34.61 14.00 7.99
CA ARG A 2 33.14 13.80 7.83
C ARG A 2 32.40 14.43 8.99
N ALA A 3 31.55 15.44 8.69
CA ALA A 3 30.72 16.12 9.66
C ALA A 3 29.26 15.65 9.62
N ASN A 4 28.59 15.68 10.77
CA ASN A 4 27.15 15.49 10.91
C ASN A 4 26.57 16.65 11.71
N VAL A 5 26.14 17.70 11.04
CA VAL A 5 25.73 18.97 11.64
C VAL A 5 24.55 19.57 10.87
N ALA A 6 23.74 20.35 11.57
CA ALA A 6 22.64 21.09 10.99
C ALA A 6 23.11 22.22 10.07
N LEU A 7 22.38 22.43 8.97
CA LEU A 7 22.61 23.52 8.02
C LEU A 7 21.54 24.61 8.19
N ASP A 8 21.95 25.85 7.94
CA ASP A 8 21.04 27.00 7.78
C ASP A 8 20.28 26.91 6.43
N LYS A 9 19.26 27.72 6.26
CA LYS A 9 18.48 27.86 5.01
C LYS A 9 19.34 28.16 3.76
N ASN A 10 20.53 28.65 3.94
CA ASN A 10 21.51 28.96 2.90
C ASN A 10 22.55 27.84 2.67
N ASN A 11 22.33 26.64 3.23
CA ASN A 11 23.26 25.50 3.18
C ASN A 11 24.63 25.78 3.79
N LYS A 12 24.71 26.65 4.81
CA LYS A 12 25.93 26.89 5.58
C LYS A 12 25.80 26.24 6.96
N PHE A 13 26.93 25.86 7.53
CA PHE A 13 26.96 25.37 8.91
C PHE A 13 26.53 26.46 9.88
N VAL A 14 25.73 26.09 10.87
CA VAL A 14 25.21 27.01 11.88
C VAL A 14 26.26 27.34 12.93
N ASP A 15 27.11 26.36 13.27
CA ASP A 15 28.10 26.46 14.33
C ASP A 15 29.51 26.80 13.79
N ASP A 16 30.26 27.59 14.53
CA ASP A 16 31.63 27.96 14.23
C ASP A 16 32.64 26.79 14.39
N LEU A 17 32.25 25.81 15.23
CA LEU A 17 33.01 24.56 15.43
C LEU A 17 32.04 23.39 15.25
N VAL A 18 32.39 22.48 14.36
CA VAL A 18 31.54 21.30 14.04
C VAL A 18 32.24 20.03 14.50
N ALA A 19 31.42 19.07 14.99
CA ALA A 19 31.90 17.75 15.32
C ALA A 19 32.20 16.95 14.06
N VAL A 20 33.43 16.52 13.92
CA VAL A 20 33.96 15.83 12.73
C VAL A 20 34.62 14.54 13.14
N ARG A 21 34.48 13.51 12.30
CA ARG A 21 35.25 12.29 12.40
C ARG A 21 36.48 12.41 11.50
N HIS A 22 37.64 12.46 12.13
CA HIS A 22 38.94 12.49 11.47
C HIS A 22 39.82 11.35 11.95
N ALA A 23 40.43 10.59 11.04
CA ALA A 23 41.32 9.47 11.36
C ALA A 23 40.81 8.50 12.44
N SER A 24 39.51 8.24 12.45
CA SER A 24 38.74 7.41 13.43
C SER A 24 38.53 8.05 14.82
N GLU A 25 38.94 9.27 15.03
CA GLU A 25 38.69 10.05 16.23
C GLU A 25 37.63 11.12 15.99
N PHE A 26 36.94 11.55 17.06
CA PHE A 26 35.97 12.63 16.98
C PHE A 26 36.58 13.91 17.53
N GLU A 27 36.69 14.92 16.69
CA GLU A 27 37.23 16.22 17.02
C GLU A 27 36.27 17.36 16.63
N LEU A 28 36.47 18.52 17.23
CA LEU A 28 35.81 19.75 16.86
C LEU A 28 36.71 20.52 15.90
N MET A 29 36.22 20.79 14.69
CA MET A 29 36.95 21.51 13.64
C MET A 29 36.19 22.71 13.11
N SER A 30 36.93 23.66 12.54
CA SER A 30 36.30 24.76 11.78
C SER A 30 35.64 24.21 10.50
N PRO A 31 34.44 24.74 10.11
CA PRO A 31 33.74 24.35 8.88
C PRO A 31 34.60 24.32 7.61
N ASP A 32 35.58 25.22 7.50
CA ASP A 32 36.45 25.34 6.32
C ASP A 32 37.36 24.12 6.09
N ARG A 33 37.53 23.28 7.11
CA ARG A 33 38.40 22.08 7.05
C ARG A 33 37.60 20.80 6.81
N VAL A 34 36.28 20.89 6.69
CA VAL A 34 35.41 19.73 6.51
C VAL A 34 35.26 19.41 5.02
N ASP A 35 35.65 18.20 4.61
CA ASP A 35 35.58 17.75 3.22
C ASP A 35 34.27 17.12 2.87
N LEU A 36 33.64 16.39 3.80
CA LEU A 36 32.43 15.59 3.59
C LEU A 36 31.42 15.84 4.70
N MET A 37 30.16 15.80 4.35
CA MET A 37 29.05 15.90 5.29
C MET A 37 28.05 14.79 5.08
N ASP A 38 27.50 14.26 6.19
CA ASP A 38 26.38 13.34 6.12
C ASP A 38 25.11 14.08 5.65
N VAL A 39 24.40 13.51 4.70
CA VAL A 39 23.15 14.10 4.21
C VAL A 39 22.09 14.08 5.30
N SER A 40 22.02 13.01 6.08
CA SER A 40 21.08 12.86 7.20
C SER A 40 21.58 11.78 8.17
N PRO A 41 21.36 11.93 9.49
CA PRO A 41 21.56 10.85 10.48
C PRO A 41 20.74 9.60 10.18
N GLN A 42 19.61 9.74 9.52
CA GLN A 42 18.70 8.64 9.15
C GLN A 42 19.32 7.62 8.19
N GLN A 43 20.40 7.98 7.48
CA GLN A 43 21.11 7.05 6.59
C GLN A 43 21.76 5.85 7.30
N VAL A 44 21.90 5.89 8.63
CA VAL A 44 22.48 4.81 9.43
C VAL A 44 21.56 3.58 9.47
N VAL A 45 20.25 3.80 9.33
CA VAL A 45 19.21 2.75 9.40
C VAL A 45 18.48 2.61 8.07
N SER A 46 17.80 1.47 7.87
CA SER A 46 16.95 1.26 6.71
C SER A 46 15.73 2.18 6.72
N ILE A 47 15.08 2.35 5.57
CA ILE A 47 13.85 3.15 5.45
C ILE A 47 12.77 2.62 6.40
N ALA A 48 12.59 1.29 6.48
CA ALA A 48 11.60 0.69 7.36
C ALA A 48 11.90 0.97 8.84
N ALA A 49 13.16 0.89 9.26
CA ALA A 49 13.55 1.25 10.62
C ALA A 49 13.40 2.76 10.89
N SER A 50 13.63 3.61 9.89
CA SER A 50 13.45 5.06 10.01
C SER A 50 11.99 5.50 10.19
N LEU A 51 11.03 4.62 9.91
CA LEU A 51 9.59 4.86 10.11
C LEU A 51 9.13 4.51 11.53
N ILE A 52 9.98 3.91 12.37
CA ILE A 52 9.64 3.55 13.74
C ILE A 52 9.83 4.77 14.65
N PRO A 53 8.76 5.32 15.23
CA PRO A 53 8.90 6.41 16.19
C PRO A 53 9.57 5.92 17.47
N PHE A 54 10.40 6.75 18.07
CA PHE A 54 11.18 6.43 19.30
C PHE A 54 12.06 5.19 19.16
N LEU A 55 12.65 4.98 18.00
CA LEU A 55 13.51 3.83 17.69
C LEU A 55 14.68 3.70 18.68
N GLU A 56 15.21 4.81 19.17
CA GLU A 56 16.31 4.89 20.14
C GLU A 56 15.96 4.27 21.51
N HIS A 57 14.69 4.09 21.82
CA HIS A 57 14.20 3.45 23.05
C HIS A 57 13.93 1.97 22.90
N ASP A 58 14.01 1.43 21.69
CA ASP A 58 13.72 0.03 21.39
C ASP A 58 14.99 -0.83 21.43
N ASP A 59 14.86 -2.06 21.92
CA ASP A 59 15.89 -3.08 21.74
C ASP A 59 16.08 -3.42 20.26
N ALA A 60 17.33 -3.66 19.86
CA ALA A 60 17.68 -3.92 18.46
C ALA A 60 16.92 -5.13 17.88
N ASN A 61 16.71 -6.18 18.65
CA ASN A 61 15.97 -7.37 18.21
C ASN A 61 14.50 -7.05 17.94
N ARG A 62 13.87 -6.25 18.83
CA ARG A 62 12.46 -5.85 18.66
C ARG A 62 12.29 -4.84 17.53
N ALA A 63 13.21 -3.93 17.34
CA ALA A 63 13.24 -3.00 16.21
C ALA A 63 13.37 -3.76 14.87
N LEU A 64 14.20 -4.80 14.81
CA LEU A 64 14.33 -5.66 13.64
C LEU A 64 13.00 -6.38 13.32
N MET A 65 12.36 -6.98 14.34
CA MET A 65 11.06 -7.65 14.17
C MET A 65 9.99 -6.67 13.68
N GLY A 66 9.87 -5.50 14.30
CA GLY A 66 8.93 -4.45 13.92
C GLY A 66 9.15 -3.94 12.49
N SER A 67 10.40 -3.69 12.11
CA SER A 67 10.78 -3.30 10.75
C SER A 67 10.38 -4.36 9.71
N ASN A 68 10.56 -5.64 10.01
CA ASN A 68 10.13 -6.73 9.14
C ASN A 68 8.61 -6.82 9.03
N MET A 69 7.88 -6.64 10.15
CA MET A 69 6.42 -6.67 10.16
C MET A 69 5.79 -5.51 9.39
N GLN A 70 6.37 -4.31 9.39
CA GLN A 70 5.92 -3.19 8.55
C GLN A 70 5.88 -3.55 7.08
N ARG A 71 6.85 -4.32 6.58
CA ARG A 71 6.91 -4.75 5.17
C ARG A 71 5.87 -5.81 4.81
N GLN A 72 5.24 -6.45 5.79
CA GLN A 72 4.20 -7.48 5.64
C GLN A 72 2.79 -6.94 5.88
N ALA A 73 2.65 -5.63 6.09
CA ALA A 73 1.36 -5.01 6.34
C ALA A 73 0.42 -5.17 5.13
N VAL A 74 -0.80 -5.63 5.40
CA VAL A 74 -1.85 -5.78 4.39
C VAL A 74 -2.66 -4.49 4.32
N PRO A 75 -2.94 -3.95 3.12
CA PRO A 75 -3.81 -2.79 2.96
C PRO A 75 -5.21 -3.06 3.53
N VAL A 76 -5.65 -2.19 4.42
CA VAL A 76 -7.01 -2.25 4.99
C VAL A 76 -7.96 -1.34 4.23
N LEU A 77 -9.29 -1.55 4.38
CA LEU A 77 -10.32 -0.76 3.70
C LEU A 77 -10.21 0.74 4.01
N ARG A 78 -9.94 1.05 5.28
CA ARG A 78 -9.76 2.43 5.76
C ARG A 78 -8.45 2.51 6.51
N ALA A 79 -7.41 2.92 5.85
CA ALA A 79 -6.15 3.24 6.49
C ALA A 79 -6.27 4.58 7.23
N GLU A 80 -5.63 4.69 8.39
CA GLU A 80 -5.51 5.93 9.15
C GLU A 80 -4.04 6.28 9.31
N LYS A 81 -3.69 7.53 9.05
CA LYS A 81 -2.33 7.99 9.29
C LYS A 81 -1.95 7.88 10.77
N PRO A 82 -0.70 7.55 11.11
CA PRO A 82 -0.28 7.44 12.48
C PRO A 82 -0.36 8.80 13.20
N LEU A 83 -0.80 8.78 14.46
CA LEU A 83 -0.83 10.00 15.29
C LEU A 83 0.56 10.46 15.67
N VAL A 84 1.51 9.52 15.79
CA VAL A 84 2.91 9.77 16.05
C VAL A 84 3.74 9.16 14.94
N GLY A 85 4.53 9.97 14.27
CA GLY A 85 5.36 9.56 13.15
C GLY A 85 6.73 10.19 13.20
N THR A 86 7.58 9.82 12.27
CA THR A 86 8.97 10.31 12.15
C THR A 86 9.11 11.47 11.16
N GLY A 87 8.04 11.79 10.41
CA GLY A 87 8.05 12.78 9.34
C GLY A 87 8.51 12.22 7.98
N LEU A 88 8.93 10.95 7.92
CA LEU A 88 9.34 10.29 6.68
C LEU A 88 8.14 9.71 5.91
N GLU A 89 6.99 9.58 6.55
CA GLU A 89 5.79 8.92 6.02
C GLU A 89 5.30 9.55 4.72
N SER A 90 5.30 10.89 4.64
CA SER A 90 4.87 11.61 3.44
C SER A 90 5.83 11.45 2.26
N VAL A 91 7.14 11.42 2.56
CA VAL A 91 8.17 11.21 1.54
C VAL A 91 8.09 9.79 0.99
N VAL A 92 7.98 8.79 1.87
CA VAL A 92 7.86 7.38 1.48
C VAL A 92 6.59 7.13 0.66
N ALA A 93 5.44 7.67 1.08
CA ALA A 93 4.19 7.52 0.35
C ALA A 93 4.28 8.09 -1.07
N ARG A 94 4.83 9.30 -1.21
CA ARG A 94 5.02 9.94 -2.51
C ARG A 94 6.02 9.20 -3.39
N ASP A 95 7.18 8.87 -2.87
CA ASP A 95 8.29 8.33 -3.64
C ASP A 95 8.10 6.82 -3.96
N SER A 96 7.22 6.12 -3.24
CA SER A 96 6.84 4.74 -3.54
C SER A 96 6.08 4.56 -4.86
N GLY A 97 5.51 5.65 -5.40
CA GLY A 97 4.72 5.63 -6.65
C GLY A 97 3.32 5.02 -6.51
N VAL A 98 2.84 4.72 -5.29
CA VAL A 98 1.46 4.24 -5.07
C VAL A 98 0.45 5.38 -5.12
N CYS A 99 0.88 6.60 -4.84
CA CYS A 99 0.09 7.82 -4.95
C CYS A 99 0.20 8.44 -6.33
N ILE A 100 -0.83 9.15 -6.76
CA ILE A 100 -0.76 9.99 -7.95
C ILE A 100 -0.32 11.38 -7.54
N VAL A 101 0.75 11.85 -8.17
CA VAL A 101 1.39 13.12 -7.90
C VAL A 101 1.23 14.06 -9.10
N ALA A 102 0.95 15.32 -8.84
CA ALA A 102 0.82 16.35 -9.87
C ALA A 102 2.15 16.58 -10.60
N LYS A 103 2.13 16.48 -11.92
CA LYS A 103 3.30 16.75 -12.79
C LYS A 103 3.55 18.24 -12.94
N ASN A 104 2.48 19.00 -13.09
CA ASN A 104 2.51 20.43 -13.30
C ASN A 104 1.62 21.15 -12.28
N SER A 105 1.90 22.44 -12.04
CA SER A 105 1.03 23.28 -11.22
C SER A 105 -0.23 23.67 -12.00
N GLY A 106 -1.38 23.64 -11.34
CA GLY A 106 -2.64 23.93 -12.00
C GLY A 106 -3.82 24.04 -11.04
N VAL A 107 -5.01 24.07 -11.63
CA VAL A 107 -6.29 24.05 -10.93
C VAL A 107 -7.06 22.80 -11.33
N VAL A 108 -7.61 22.10 -10.34
CA VAL A 108 -8.41 20.91 -10.56
C VAL A 108 -9.74 21.29 -11.22
N GLU A 109 -9.99 20.80 -12.42
CA GLU A 109 -11.17 21.13 -13.22
C GLU A 109 -12.28 20.09 -13.05
N SER A 110 -11.92 18.81 -13.02
CA SER A 110 -12.86 17.70 -12.85
C SER A 110 -12.24 16.59 -12.03
N VAL A 111 -13.05 15.99 -11.17
CA VAL A 111 -12.68 14.83 -10.35
C VAL A 111 -13.81 13.83 -10.42
N ASP A 112 -13.49 12.61 -10.80
CA ASP A 112 -14.37 11.47 -10.66
C ASP A 112 -13.61 10.26 -10.05
N ALA A 113 -14.31 9.15 -9.85
CA ALA A 113 -13.71 7.97 -9.23
C ALA A 113 -12.61 7.33 -10.10
N SER A 114 -12.57 7.60 -11.40
CA SER A 114 -11.67 6.98 -12.36
C SER A 114 -10.57 7.91 -12.87
N ARG A 115 -10.75 9.24 -12.76
CA ARG A 115 -9.80 10.22 -13.30
C ARG A 115 -9.87 11.56 -12.60
N ILE A 116 -8.75 12.28 -12.67
CA ILE A 116 -8.61 13.67 -12.24
C ILE A 116 -8.11 14.48 -13.44
N VAL A 117 -8.73 15.62 -13.70
CA VAL A 117 -8.31 16.54 -14.77
C VAL A 117 -7.82 17.84 -14.11
N VAL A 118 -6.58 18.19 -14.38
CA VAL A 118 -5.94 19.41 -13.87
C VAL A 118 -5.65 20.33 -15.04
N ARG A 119 -6.22 21.53 -15.02
CA ARG A 119 -5.90 22.58 -15.99
C ARG A 119 -4.57 23.23 -15.57
N VAL A 120 -3.56 23.10 -16.42
CA VAL A 120 -2.22 23.60 -16.17
C VAL A 120 -2.19 25.12 -16.24
N THR A 121 -1.63 25.73 -15.19
CA THR A 121 -1.43 27.19 -15.12
C THR A 121 0.00 27.60 -15.47
N ASP A 122 0.92 26.63 -15.55
CA ASP A 122 2.32 26.89 -15.86
C ASP A 122 2.50 27.17 -17.35
N LYS A 123 2.94 28.39 -17.70
CA LYS A 123 3.21 28.83 -19.06
C LYS A 123 4.33 28.08 -19.78
N LYS A 124 5.11 27.27 -19.05
CA LYS A 124 6.20 26.45 -19.60
C LYS A 124 5.75 25.08 -20.06
N SER A 125 4.57 24.64 -19.67
CA SER A 125 4.01 23.35 -20.07
C SER A 125 3.47 23.41 -21.51
N LYS A 126 3.70 22.31 -22.25
CA LYS A 126 3.17 22.15 -23.62
C LYS A 126 1.70 21.72 -23.64
N SER A 127 1.15 21.22 -22.56
CA SER A 127 -0.23 20.77 -22.44
C SER A 127 -1.09 21.80 -21.71
N ALA A 128 -2.31 22.01 -22.18
CA ALA A 128 -3.30 22.88 -21.54
C ALA A 128 -3.94 22.21 -20.30
N SER A 129 -4.03 20.87 -20.32
CA SER A 129 -4.58 20.08 -19.21
C SER A 129 -3.84 18.76 -19.09
N ASP A 130 -3.69 18.29 -17.85
CA ASP A 130 -3.16 16.97 -17.50
C ASP A 130 -4.31 16.08 -17.02
N VAL A 131 -4.39 14.86 -17.55
CA VAL A 131 -5.37 13.86 -17.17
C VAL A 131 -4.66 12.74 -16.41
N TYR A 132 -5.11 12.46 -15.19
CA TYR A 132 -4.61 11.41 -14.32
C TYR A 132 -5.66 10.31 -14.18
N ASN A 133 -5.40 9.14 -14.73
CA ASN A 133 -6.28 7.98 -14.57
C ASN A 133 -5.96 7.24 -13.27
N LEU A 134 -6.99 6.91 -12.51
CA LEU A 134 -6.89 6.22 -11.23
C LEU A 134 -6.99 4.72 -11.43
N VAL A 135 -6.14 3.98 -10.75
CA VAL A 135 -6.21 2.51 -10.70
C VAL A 135 -7.30 2.11 -9.72
N LYS A 136 -8.25 1.29 -10.18
CA LYS A 136 -9.42 0.89 -9.40
C LYS A 136 -9.47 -0.62 -9.24
N TYR A 137 -9.45 -1.10 -8.00
CA TYR A 137 -9.70 -2.49 -7.59
C TYR A 137 -8.93 -3.53 -8.42
N THR A 138 -7.65 -3.31 -8.64
CA THR A 138 -6.78 -4.26 -9.33
C THR A 138 -6.08 -5.19 -8.34
N ARG A 139 -5.76 -6.39 -8.81
CA ARG A 139 -5.01 -7.37 -8.02
C ARG A 139 -3.52 -7.02 -7.99
N SER A 140 -2.92 -7.03 -6.81
CA SER A 140 -1.47 -6.99 -6.63
C SER A 140 -0.85 -8.39 -6.78
N ASN A 141 0.48 -8.47 -6.85
CA ASN A 141 1.20 -9.75 -6.88
C ASN A 141 0.95 -10.61 -5.62
N GLN A 142 0.62 -10.00 -4.50
CA GLN A 142 0.28 -10.66 -3.22
C GLN A 142 -1.23 -10.87 -3.03
N ASN A 143 -2.02 -10.77 -4.10
CA ASN A 143 -3.48 -10.87 -4.08
C ASN A 143 -4.19 -9.80 -3.24
N THR A 144 -3.53 -8.71 -2.91
CA THR A 144 -4.13 -7.57 -2.23
C THR A 144 -4.80 -6.62 -3.23
N CYS A 145 -5.71 -5.80 -2.76
CA CYS A 145 -6.42 -4.84 -3.59
C CYS A 145 -5.62 -3.54 -3.76
N ILE A 146 -5.37 -3.15 -5.01
CA ILE A 146 -4.84 -1.84 -5.36
C ILE A 146 -6.02 -0.97 -5.78
N ASN A 147 -6.29 0.08 -5.02
CA ASN A 147 -7.35 1.05 -5.30
C ASN A 147 -6.85 2.45 -4.98
N GLN A 148 -6.97 3.36 -5.93
CA GLN A 148 -6.60 4.76 -5.75
C GLN A 148 -7.86 5.61 -5.55
N ARG A 149 -7.79 6.54 -4.62
CA ARG A 149 -8.89 7.42 -4.23
C ARG A 149 -8.45 8.88 -4.31
N PRO A 150 -9.18 9.76 -5.04
CA PRO A 150 -8.85 11.18 -5.09
C PRO A 150 -9.00 11.83 -3.71
N ILE A 151 -8.08 12.73 -3.38
CA ILE A 151 -8.12 13.55 -2.15
C ILE A 151 -8.44 15.02 -2.45
N VAL A 152 -8.25 15.45 -3.71
CA VAL A 152 -8.49 16.82 -4.16
C VAL A 152 -9.95 17.03 -4.56
N GLN A 153 -10.40 18.28 -4.48
CA GLN A 153 -11.73 18.70 -4.88
C GLN A 153 -11.66 19.61 -6.13
N ILE A 154 -12.80 19.76 -6.80
CA ILE A 154 -12.90 20.66 -7.95
C ILE A 154 -12.65 22.10 -7.49
N GLY A 155 -11.74 22.79 -8.18
CA GLY A 155 -11.35 24.17 -7.88
C GLY A 155 -10.09 24.30 -7.01
N ASP A 156 -9.57 23.19 -6.47
CA ASP A 156 -8.33 23.22 -5.71
C ASP A 156 -7.14 23.63 -6.58
N THR A 157 -6.26 24.44 -6.01
CA THR A 157 -4.99 24.79 -6.64
C THR A 157 -3.90 23.85 -6.18
N VAL A 158 -3.27 23.17 -7.14
CA VAL A 158 -2.21 22.17 -6.88
C VAL A 158 -0.88 22.65 -7.45
N LYS A 159 0.20 22.29 -6.79
CA LYS A 159 1.57 22.52 -7.24
C LYS A 159 2.17 21.24 -7.79
N ALA A 160 3.18 21.36 -8.64
CA ALA A 160 3.97 20.21 -9.06
C ALA A 160 4.57 19.50 -7.84
N GLY A 161 4.34 18.20 -7.72
CA GLY A 161 4.77 17.40 -6.57
C GLY A 161 3.70 17.16 -5.49
N ASP A 162 2.54 17.83 -5.56
CA ASP A 162 1.44 17.59 -4.62
C ASP A 162 0.74 16.24 -4.94
N VAL A 163 0.29 15.55 -3.90
CA VAL A 163 -0.46 14.29 -4.04
C VAL A 163 -1.90 14.61 -4.42
N LEU A 164 -2.38 14.00 -5.50
CA LEU A 164 -3.74 14.15 -6.03
C LEU A 164 -4.67 13.03 -5.60
N ALA A 165 -4.12 11.81 -5.49
CA ALA A 165 -4.87 10.63 -5.08
C ALA A 165 -4.02 9.72 -4.21
N ASP A 166 -4.65 9.20 -3.16
CA ASP A 166 -4.06 8.21 -2.25
C ASP A 166 -4.10 6.82 -2.88
N GLY A 167 -3.04 6.06 -2.68
CA GLY A 167 -2.95 4.66 -3.01
C GLY A 167 -3.32 3.74 -1.84
N PRO A 168 -3.07 2.42 -1.98
CA PRO A 168 -3.23 1.48 -0.88
C PRO A 168 -2.29 1.83 0.29
N SER A 169 -2.76 1.67 1.51
CA SER A 169 -2.00 1.98 2.75
C SER A 169 -1.48 3.42 2.83
N VAL A 170 -2.22 4.36 2.28
CA VAL A 170 -1.92 5.80 2.36
C VAL A 170 -3.17 6.55 2.80
N ASP A 171 -3.00 7.57 3.63
CA ASP A 171 -4.05 8.48 4.09
C ASP A 171 -3.56 9.93 4.00
N ASN A 172 -4.23 10.74 3.17
CA ASN A 172 -3.89 12.14 2.91
C ASN A 172 -2.41 12.35 2.50
N GLY A 173 -1.88 11.47 1.66
CA GLY A 173 -0.50 11.53 1.18
C GLY A 173 0.55 11.09 2.20
N GLU A 174 0.16 10.54 3.34
CA GLU A 174 1.04 9.97 4.36
C GLU A 174 0.88 8.45 4.44
N LEU A 175 1.97 7.74 4.68
CA LEU A 175 1.96 6.28 4.84
C LEU A 175 1.10 5.88 6.04
N ALA A 176 0.11 5.01 5.81
CA ALA A 176 -0.85 4.53 6.80
C ALA A 176 -0.98 3.00 6.68
N LEU A 177 -0.20 2.27 7.48
CA LEU A 177 -0.13 0.80 7.40
C LEU A 177 -1.26 0.09 8.17
N GLY A 178 -2.08 0.82 8.91
CA GLY A 178 -3.14 0.25 9.73
C GLY A 178 -4.08 1.31 10.27
N GLN A 179 -4.49 1.15 11.53
CA GLN A 179 -5.41 2.06 12.21
C GLN A 179 -4.94 2.40 13.61
N ASN A 180 -5.32 3.56 14.10
CA ASN A 180 -5.07 3.99 15.47
C ASN A 180 -6.09 3.33 16.42
N ILE A 181 -5.61 2.64 17.46
CA ILE A 181 -6.43 1.93 18.43
C ILE A 181 -6.10 2.41 19.84
N ARG A 182 -7.12 2.54 20.67
CA ARG A 182 -6.93 2.75 22.10
C ARG A 182 -6.58 1.44 22.78
N ILE A 183 -5.46 1.39 23.46
CA ILE A 183 -4.93 0.20 24.13
C ILE A 183 -4.91 0.44 25.65
N ALA A 184 -5.25 -0.59 26.44
CA ALA A 184 -5.06 -0.64 27.87
C ALA A 184 -4.02 -1.70 28.22
N PHE A 185 -2.98 -1.32 28.95
CA PHE A 185 -1.95 -2.24 29.48
C PHE A 185 -2.34 -2.65 30.89
N MET A 186 -3.02 -3.78 31.01
CA MET A 186 -3.48 -4.30 32.30
C MET A 186 -3.75 -5.80 32.21
N PRO A 187 -3.59 -6.58 33.31
CA PRO A 187 -4.08 -7.95 33.36
C PRO A 187 -5.63 -7.94 33.36
N TRP A 188 -6.23 -8.89 32.63
CA TRP A 188 -7.67 -9.01 32.56
C TRP A 188 -8.12 -10.46 32.70
N ASN A 189 -8.46 -10.88 33.90
CA ASN A 189 -8.98 -12.22 34.25
C ASN A 189 -8.16 -13.39 33.69
N GLY A 190 -6.87 -13.21 33.46
CA GLY A 190 -5.98 -14.23 32.88
C GLY A 190 -6.14 -14.47 31.37
N TYR A 191 -7.10 -13.83 30.68
CA TYR A 191 -7.32 -14.02 29.24
C TYR A 191 -6.24 -13.38 28.37
N ASN A 192 -5.41 -12.50 28.92
CA ASN A 192 -4.27 -11.88 28.24
C ASN A 192 -2.92 -12.38 28.81
N PHE A 193 -2.88 -13.66 29.23
CA PHE A 193 -1.65 -14.28 29.72
C PHE A 193 -0.62 -14.44 28.60
N GLU A 194 0.66 -14.16 28.91
CA GLU A 194 1.78 -14.13 27.98
C GLU A 194 1.55 -13.14 26.81
N ASP A 195 1.59 -13.62 25.56
CA ASP A 195 1.44 -12.83 24.36
C ASP A 195 -0.02 -12.73 23.86
N SER A 196 -0.98 -13.19 24.67
CA SER A 196 -2.40 -13.13 24.32
C SER A 196 -2.92 -11.70 24.38
N ILE A 197 -3.70 -11.31 23.36
CA ILE A 197 -4.30 -9.98 23.25
C ILE A 197 -5.82 -10.14 23.19
N LEU A 198 -6.54 -9.35 24.01
CA LEU A 198 -7.99 -9.22 23.93
C LEU A 198 -8.35 -8.09 22.97
N ILE A 199 -9.24 -8.37 22.04
CA ILE A 199 -9.73 -7.41 21.06
C ILE A 199 -11.22 -7.16 21.34
N SER A 200 -11.64 -5.90 21.31
CA SER A 200 -13.05 -5.53 21.42
C SER A 200 -13.82 -5.97 20.17
N GLU A 201 -15.03 -6.50 20.37
CA GLU A 201 -15.96 -6.83 19.27
C GLU A 201 -16.26 -5.64 18.36
N LYS A 202 -16.14 -4.43 18.88
CA LYS A 202 -16.28 -3.19 18.12
C LYS A 202 -15.32 -3.12 16.93
N VAL A 203 -14.11 -3.66 17.05
CA VAL A 203 -13.11 -3.68 15.96
C VAL A 203 -13.61 -4.45 14.75
N ALA A 204 -14.24 -5.61 14.98
CA ALA A 204 -14.84 -6.42 13.91
C ALA A 204 -16.11 -5.76 13.34
N ARG A 205 -16.96 -5.19 14.21
CA ARG A 205 -18.21 -4.55 13.79
C ARG A 205 -18.00 -3.26 12.97
N GLU A 206 -16.91 -2.54 13.21
CA GLU A 206 -16.54 -1.32 12.48
C GLU A 206 -15.63 -1.58 11.27
N ASP A 207 -15.37 -2.83 10.94
CA ASP A 207 -14.47 -3.24 9.83
C ASP A 207 -13.07 -2.59 9.88
N ARG A 208 -12.52 -2.42 11.08
CA ARG A 208 -11.29 -1.63 11.24
C ARG A 208 -10.08 -2.24 10.54
N PHE A 209 -9.95 -3.56 10.56
CA PHE A 209 -8.84 -4.27 9.90
C PHE A 209 -9.29 -5.13 8.71
N THR A 210 -10.49 -4.91 8.24
CA THR A 210 -11.01 -5.62 7.07
C THR A 210 -10.21 -5.28 5.84
N SER A 211 -9.83 -6.29 5.07
CA SER A 211 -9.05 -6.19 3.84
C SER A 211 -9.75 -6.90 2.69
N ILE A 212 -9.44 -6.48 1.46
CA ILE A 212 -9.91 -7.11 0.24
C ILE A 212 -8.79 -7.91 -0.38
N HIS A 213 -9.03 -9.19 -0.64
CA HIS A 213 -8.13 -10.07 -1.36
C HIS A 213 -8.74 -10.45 -2.70
N ILE A 214 -7.98 -10.29 -3.76
CA ILE A 214 -8.40 -10.60 -5.14
C ILE A 214 -7.59 -11.79 -5.61
N GLN A 215 -8.27 -12.90 -5.88
CA GLN A 215 -7.67 -14.10 -6.45
C GLN A 215 -8.09 -14.23 -7.90
N GLU A 216 -7.14 -14.55 -8.76
CA GLU A 216 -7.38 -14.89 -10.15
C GLU A 216 -7.20 -16.38 -10.34
N ILE A 217 -8.25 -17.05 -10.76
CA ILE A 217 -8.25 -18.48 -11.05
C ILE A 217 -8.41 -18.63 -12.56
N VAL A 218 -7.40 -19.23 -13.19
CA VAL A 218 -7.39 -19.45 -14.64
C VAL A 218 -7.61 -20.92 -14.93
N CYS A 219 -8.60 -21.22 -15.73
CA CYS A 219 -8.85 -22.55 -16.28
C CYS A 219 -8.69 -22.54 -17.80
N VAL A 220 -8.02 -23.54 -18.31
CA VAL A 220 -7.78 -23.67 -19.76
C VAL A 220 -8.26 -25.04 -20.21
N ALA A 221 -9.21 -25.03 -21.15
CA ALA A 221 -9.61 -26.24 -21.87
C ALA A 221 -8.47 -26.70 -22.79
N ARG A 222 -8.08 -27.97 -22.72
CA ARG A 222 -6.91 -28.51 -23.43
C ARG A 222 -7.34 -29.54 -24.47
N ASP A 223 -6.58 -29.62 -25.55
CA ASP A 223 -6.68 -30.72 -26.47
C ASP A 223 -5.99 -31.96 -25.89
N THR A 224 -6.75 -32.99 -25.68
CA THR A 224 -6.23 -34.31 -25.17
C THR A 224 -6.23 -35.34 -26.30
N LYS A 225 -5.47 -36.44 -26.10
CA LYS A 225 -5.46 -37.56 -27.07
C LYS A 225 -6.83 -38.22 -27.26
N LEU A 226 -7.77 -37.99 -26.34
CA LEU A 226 -9.12 -38.55 -26.33
C LEU A 226 -10.16 -37.56 -26.89
N GLY A 227 -9.75 -36.34 -27.25
CA GLY A 227 -10.57 -35.27 -27.76
C GLY A 227 -10.31 -33.95 -27.05
N SER A 228 -10.91 -32.86 -27.54
CA SER A 228 -10.82 -31.54 -26.94
C SER A 228 -11.70 -31.45 -25.70
N GLU A 229 -11.19 -30.81 -24.63
CA GLU A 229 -12.00 -30.40 -23.47
C GLU A 229 -12.85 -29.18 -23.87
N GLU A 230 -14.08 -29.11 -23.40
CA GLU A 230 -14.97 -27.98 -23.66
C GLU A 230 -15.53 -27.46 -22.34
N ILE A 231 -15.62 -26.12 -22.20
CA ILE A 231 -16.23 -25.47 -21.03
C ILE A 231 -17.72 -25.34 -21.32
N THR A 232 -18.55 -25.99 -20.50
CA THR A 232 -20.02 -26.03 -20.67
C THR A 232 -20.71 -26.19 -19.33
N ALA A 233 -21.95 -25.71 -19.23
CA ALA A 233 -22.83 -25.93 -18.06
C ALA A 233 -23.54 -27.29 -18.12
N ASP A 234 -23.58 -27.95 -19.29
CA ASP A 234 -24.24 -29.24 -19.49
C ASP A 234 -23.30 -30.38 -19.15
N ILE A 235 -23.31 -30.81 -17.90
CA ILE A 235 -22.48 -31.90 -17.38
C ILE A 235 -23.37 -32.99 -16.79
N PRO A 236 -23.20 -34.25 -17.22
CA PRO A 236 -23.86 -35.39 -16.59
C PRO A 236 -23.37 -35.58 -15.15
N ASN A 237 -24.24 -36.08 -14.27
CA ASN A 237 -23.94 -36.44 -12.87
C ASN A 237 -23.64 -35.31 -11.89
N VAL A 238 -23.93 -34.05 -12.24
CA VAL A 238 -23.86 -32.89 -11.34
C VAL A 238 -25.26 -32.37 -11.08
N GLY A 239 -25.63 -32.19 -9.81
CA GLY A 239 -26.97 -31.70 -9.44
C GLY A 239 -27.19 -30.24 -9.89
N GLU A 240 -28.39 -29.92 -10.38
CA GLU A 240 -28.76 -28.57 -10.82
C GLU A 240 -28.49 -27.47 -9.77
N GLY A 241 -28.63 -27.80 -8.48
CA GLY A 241 -28.35 -26.87 -7.39
C GLY A 241 -26.87 -26.42 -7.31
N SER A 242 -25.95 -27.23 -7.83
CA SER A 242 -24.52 -26.88 -7.89
C SER A 242 -24.17 -26.04 -9.13
N LEU A 243 -24.99 -26.11 -10.17
CA LEU A 243 -24.81 -25.42 -11.45
C LEU A 243 -25.53 -24.09 -11.55
N ASN A 244 -26.41 -23.76 -10.60
CA ASN A 244 -27.27 -22.57 -10.65
C ASN A 244 -26.51 -21.23 -10.59
N LYS A 245 -25.22 -21.26 -10.27
CA LYS A 245 -24.34 -20.08 -10.25
C LYS A 245 -23.52 -19.92 -11.54
N LEU A 246 -23.70 -20.83 -12.50
CA LEU A 246 -23.04 -20.78 -13.82
C LEU A 246 -23.93 -20.11 -14.83
N ASP A 247 -23.31 -19.44 -15.82
CA ASP A 247 -23.97 -18.95 -17.00
C ASP A 247 -24.13 -20.05 -18.07
N GLU A 248 -24.72 -19.72 -19.20
CA GLU A 248 -24.90 -20.66 -20.34
C GLU A 248 -23.57 -21.19 -20.90
N CYS A 249 -22.46 -20.48 -20.66
CA CYS A 249 -21.11 -20.87 -21.07
C CYS A 249 -20.42 -21.79 -20.05
N GLY A 250 -21.03 -22.09 -18.91
CA GLY A 250 -20.43 -22.92 -17.86
C GLY A 250 -19.44 -22.18 -16.96
N ILE A 251 -19.48 -20.86 -16.93
CA ILE A 251 -18.65 -20.01 -16.09
C ILE A 251 -19.54 -19.30 -15.07
N VAL A 252 -19.02 -19.07 -13.85
CA VAL A 252 -19.74 -18.37 -12.81
C VAL A 252 -20.09 -16.92 -13.26
N TYR A 253 -21.36 -16.52 -13.07
CA TYR A 253 -21.80 -15.19 -13.43
C TYR A 253 -21.22 -14.10 -12.50
N VAL A 254 -21.09 -12.87 -13.01
CA VAL A 254 -20.59 -11.74 -12.25
C VAL A 254 -21.51 -11.40 -11.09
N GLY A 255 -20.98 -11.32 -9.87
CA GLY A 255 -21.75 -11.05 -8.65
C GLY A 255 -22.19 -12.30 -7.89
N ALA A 256 -21.87 -13.50 -8.37
CA ALA A 256 -22.17 -14.73 -7.64
C ALA A 256 -21.34 -14.83 -6.36
N GLU A 257 -21.96 -15.22 -5.26
CA GLU A 257 -21.28 -15.56 -4.03
C GLU A 257 -20.68 -16.96 -4.14
N VAL A 258 -19.36 -17.04 -3.99
CA VAL A 258 -18.59 -18.30 -4.10
C VAL A 258 -18.16 -18.76 -2.72
N VAL A 259 -18.50 -20.00 -2.36
CA VAL A 259 -18.12 -20.62 -1.09
C VAL A 259 -17.19 -21.80 -1.36
N PRO A 260 -16.40 -22.28 -0.37
CA PRO A 260 -15.58 -23.48 -0.53
C PRO A 260 -16.42 -24.67 -1.02
N GLY A 261 -15.98 -25.35 -2.07
CA GLY A 261 -16.71 -26.46 -2.71
C GLY A 261 -17.76 -26.04 -3.73
N ALA A 262 -17.97 -24.73 -4.00
CA ALA A 262 -18.83 -24.30 -5.10
C ALA A 262 -18.21 -24.59 -6.46
N VAL A 263 -19.04 -24.94 -7.43
CA VAL A 263 -18.63 -25.10 -8.82
C VAL A 263 -18.50 -23.70 -9.45
N SER A 264 -17.28 -23.31 -9.81
CA SER A 264 -17.00 -21.98 -10.40
C SER A 264 -16.88 -22.06 -11.92
N TYR A 265 -16.54 -23.21 -12.45
CA TYR A 265 -16.53 -23.55 -13.87
C TYR A 265 -16.70 -25.05 -14.05
N THR A 266 -17.12 -25.46 -15.23
CA THR A 266 -17.27 -26.87 -15.56
C THR A 266 -16.66 -27.15 -16.92
N HIS A 267 -16.11 -28.35 -17.11
CA HIS A 267 -15.57 -28.81 -18.40
C HIS A 267 -15.87 -30.29 -18.60
N LEU A 268 -16.16 -30.68 -19.81
CA LEU A 268 -16.31 -32.06 -20.24
C LEU A 268 -14.98 -32.55 -20.84
N ARG A 269 -14.60 -33.75 -20.46
CA ARG A 269 -13.59 -34.53 -21.20
C ARG A 269 -14.29 -35.35 -22.26
N ALA A 270 -13.69 -35.48 -23.44
CA ALA A 270 -14.25 -36.21 -24.58
C ALA A 270 -14.65 -37.67 -24.31
N HIS A 271 -14.27 -38.21 -23.15
CA HIS A 271 -14.59 -39.58 -22.74
C HIS A 271 -15.85 -39.72 -21.87
N GLU A 272 -16.43 -38.60 -21.36
CA GLU A 272 -17.59 -38.65 -20.47
C GLU A 272 -18.91 -38.66 -21.25
N THR A 273 -18.85 -38.50 -22.59
CA THR A 273 -20.00 -38.52 -23.47
C THR A 273 -20.37 -39.90 -24.01
N GLN A 274 -19.62 -40.99 -23.65
CA GLN A 274 -19.89 -42.35 -24.04
C GLN A 274 -20.13 -43.25 -22.82
N SER A 275 -21.24 -43.07 -22.15
CA SER A 275 -21.83 -44.14 -21.34
C SER A 275 -23.35 -44.11 -21.53
N ASP A 276 -23.77 -44.81 -22.53
CA ASP A 276 -25.12 -45.40 -22.56
C ASP A 276 -25.22 -46.51 -21.53
#